data_e823245c0ac0140bda9cf196797978ea
#
_entry.id   e823245c0ac0140bda9cf196797978ea
#
_cell.length_a   1.000
_cell.length_b   1.000
_cell.length_c   1.000
_cell.angle_alpha   90.00
_cell.angle_beta   90.00
_cell.angle_gamma   90.00
#
_symmetry.space_group_name_H-M   'P 1'
#
loop_
_entity.id
_entity.type
_entity.pdbx_description
1 polymer ?
#
loop_
_entity_poly.entity_id
_entity_poly.type
_entity_poly.pdbx_seq_one_letter_code
_entity_poly.pdbx_strand_id
1 'polypeptide(L)'
;MTTPTRTGPSWSSRLLIAVALILVGAAATAWALARYDQAARMIGVAPAPQPVRLVAKQDDPEPAAAPGNQVNEAQLAMLEARLARVENATQRVEGSAGRADALLVAFAARRAIDRGVALGYLETLLVERFGAGHPRAVATIVTGSHTPVSLAELVSEYDRLGPDLRAGGPDEGFWTGIKRELGQLISIRHASKPSVKPEARYNRSLDLLGRGEVDAALAETMRLPGASRAGPWATKARRYVAVQRALDEVESAALLSGNAIPR
;
A
#
# COMPACT_ATOMS: atom_id res chain seq x y z
N MET A 1 38.70 -9.88 46.51
CA MET A 1 37.46 -9.88 45.74
C MET A 1 37.79 -9.45 44.30
N THR A 2 37.97 -10.42 43.40
CA THR A 2 38.41 -10.22 42.01
C THR A 2 37.17 -10.40 41.12
N THR A 3 36.76 -9.33 40.45
CA THR A 3 35.68 -9.33 39.48
C THR A 3 36.19 -9.88 38.14
N PRO A 4 35.50 -10.86 37.50
CA PRO A 4 35.87 -11.30 36.15
C PRO A 4 35.33 -10.34 35.09
N THR A 5 36.22 -9.77 34.32
CA THR A 5 35.88 -8.99 33.09
C THR A 5 35.42 -9.97 32.01
N ARG A 6 34.14 -9.90 31.63
CA ARG A 6 33.59 -10.55 30.42
C ARG A 6 34.03 -9.77 29.19
N THR A 7 35.04 -10.27 28.47
CA THR A 7 35.39 -9.83 27.13
C THR A 7 34.31 -10.34 26.15
N GLY A 8 33.45 -9.45 25.66
CA GLY A 8 32.52 -9.75 24.58
C GLY A 8 33.30 -9.97 23.26
N PRO A 9 32.78 -10.82 22.34
CA PRO A 9 33.45 -11.11 21.08
C PRO A 9 33.62 -9.83 20.25
N SER A 10 34.84 -9.61 19.76
CA SER A 10 35.21 -8.45 18.96
C SER A 10 34.42 -8.40 17.65
N TRP A 11 34.21 -7.22 17.08
CA TRP A 11 33.44 -7.04 15.84
C TRP A 11 33.98 -7.90 14.68
N SER A 12 35.29 -8.09 14.62
CA SER A 12 35.92 -9.00 13.65
C SER A 12 35.51 -10.47 13.80
N SER A 13 35.32 -10.95 15.02
CA SER A 13 34.84 -12.34 15.24
C SER A 13 33.36 -12.52 14.86
N ARG A 14 32.53 -11.49 15.03
CA ARG A 14 31.11 -11.50 14.57
C ARG A 14 31.02 -11.53 13.04
N LEU A 15 31.89 -10.80 12.36
CA LEU A 15 31.97 -10.76 10.89
C LEU A 15 32.46 -12.09 10.34
N LEU A 16 33.45 -12.73 10.97
CA LEU A 16 33.93 -14.07 10.62
C LEU A 16 32.84 -15.14 10.80
N ILE A 17 32.07 -15.09 11.88
CA ILE A 17 30.96 -16.02 12.12
C ILE A 17 29.87 -15.82 11.06
N ALA A 18 29.53 -14.58 10.70
CA ALA A 18 28.53 -14.30 9.67
C ALA A 18 28.96 -14.84 8.28
N VAL A 19 30.23 -14.64 7.90
CA VAL A 19 30.79 -15.18 6.65
C VAL A 19 30.80 -16.71 6.66
N ALA A 20 31.19 -17.34 7.79
CA ALA A 20 31.16 -18.78 7.93
C ALA A 20 29.75 -19.37 7.80
N LEU A 21 28.73 -18.72 8.37
CA LEU A 21 27.33 -19.14 8.26
C LEU A 21 26.81 -19.01 6.83
N ILE A 22 27.19 -17.96 6.09
CA ILE A 22 26.84 -17.79 4.68
C ILE A 22 27.47 -18.89 3.83
N LEU A 23 28.74 -19.21 4.05
CA LEU A 23 29.43 -20.29 3.33
C LEU A 23 28.82 -21.68 3.61
N VAL A 24 28.48 -21.97 4.87
CA VAL A 24 27.81 -23.20 5.24
C VAL A 24 26.41 -23.27 4.62
N GLY A 25 25.67 -22.16 4.63
CA GLY A 25 24.36 -22.08 3.94
C GLY A 25 24.45 -22.33 2.44
N ALA A 26 25.41 -21.71 1.78
CA ALA A 26 25.67 -21.92 0.34
C ALA A 26 26.07 -23.36 0.01
N ALA A 27 26.95 -23.96 0.82
CA ALA A 27 27.36 -25.36 0.67
C ALA A 27 26.21 -26.34 0.91
N ALA A 28 25.37 -26.09 1.93
CA ALA A 28 24.20 -26.91 2.21
C ALA A 28 23.15 -26.82 1.09
N THR A 29 22.95 -25.63 0.52
CA THR A 29 22.04 -25.42 -0.59
C THR A 29 22.56 -26.12 -1.86
N ALA A 30 23.84 -26.02 -2.18
CA ALA A 30 24.46 -26.70 -3.31
C ALA A 30 24.39 -28.24 -3.16
N TRP A 31 24.61 -28.75 -1.94
CA TRP A 31 24.50 -30.18 -1.64
C TRP A 31 23.06 -30.68 -1.77
N ALA A 32 22.08 -29.92 -1.26
CA ALA A 32 20.66 -30.24 -1.38
C ALA A 32 20.20 -30.25 -2.86
N LEU A 33 20.63 -29.28 -3.69
CA LEU A 33 20.34 -29.26 -5.11
C LEU A 33 20.95 -30.46 -5.84
N ALA A 34 22.18 -30.88 -5.49
CA ALA A 34 22.85 -32.04 -6.10
C ALA A 34 22.22 -33.39 -5.71
N ARG A 35 21.52 -33.44 -4.56
CA ARG A 35 20.93 -34.68 -4.03
C ARG A 35 19.47 -34.90 -4.43
N TYR A 36 18.74 -33.81 -4.73
CA TYR A 36 17.31 -33.85 -5.06
C TYR A 36 17.07 -33.35 -6.48
N ASP A 37 17.04 -34.27 -7.47
CA ASP A 37 16.73 -33.99 -8.88
C ASP A 37 15.39 -33.26 -9.10
N GLN A 38 14.44 -33.40 -8.20
CA GLN A 38 13.16 -32.66 -8.24
C GLN A 38 13.31 -31.19 -7.92
N ALA A 39 14.20 -30.80 -6.99
CA ALA A 39 14.44 -29.41 -6.62
C ALA A 39 15.21 -28.66 -7.74
N ALA A 40 16.14 -29.31 -8.40
CA ALA A 40 16.88 -28.76 -9.53
C ALA A 40 15.98 -28.44 -10.74
N ARG A 41 14.91 -29.17 -10.94
CA ARG A 41 13.91 -28.92 -11.98
C ARG A 41 13.01 -27.72 -11.70
N MET A 42 12.74 -27.42 -10.41
CA MET A 42 11.93 -26.25 -10.02
C MET A 42 12.67 -24.92 -10.20
N ILE A 43 14.00 -24.93 -10.14
CA ILE A 43 14.84 -23.71 -10.21
C ILE A 43 15.40 -23.50 -11.64
N GLY A 44 15.07 -24.37 -12.60
CA GLY A 44 15.44 -24.21 -14.02
C GLY A 44 16.89 -24.53 -14.35
N VAL A 45 17.65 -25.18 -13.45
CA VAL A 45 18.99 -25.68 -13.68
C VAL A 45 18.89 -27.17 -13.97
N ALA A 46 18.38 -27.54 -15.14
CA ALA A 46 18.38 -28.92 -15.59
C ALA A 46 19.78 -29.27 -16.15
N PRO A 47 20.37 -30.46 -15.81
CA PRO A 47 21.55 -30.95 -16.50
C PRO A 47 21.22 -31.17 -17.99
N ALA A 48 22.20 -30.85 -18.85
CA ALA A 48 22.08 -31.02 -20.30
C ALA A 48 21.63 -32.45 -20.66
N PRO A 49 20.74 -32.63 -21.63
CA PRO A 49 20.33 -33.94 -22.06
C PRO A 49 21.55 -34.71 -22.56
N GLN A 50 21.77 -35.92 -22.02
CA GLN A 50 22.83 -36.80 -22.48
C GLN A 50 22.59 -37.14 -23.95
N PRO A 51 23.63 -37.15 -24.80
CA PRO A 51 23.47 -37.52 -26.20
C PRO A 51 22.99 -38.97 -26.27
N VAL A 52 21.85 -39.19 -26.90
CA VAL A 52 21.32 -40.51 -27.19
C VAL A 52 22.33 -41.19 -28.12
N ARG A 53 23.05 -42.19 -27.62
CA ARG A 53 23.85 -43.09 -28.47
C ARG A 53 22.88 -43.83 -29.39
N LEU A 54 22.88 -43.46 -30.66
CA LEU A 54 22.25 -44.25 -31.71
C LEU A 54 23.03 -45.56 -31.86
N VAL A 55 22.47 -46.63 -31.32
CA VAL A 55 22.92 -47.98 -31.67
C VAL A 55 22.41 -48.22 -33.08
N ALA A 56 23.32 -48.20 -34.05
CA ALA A 56 23.03 -48.58 -35.41
C ALA A 56 22.67 -50.04 -35.41
N LYS A 57 21.42 -50.41 -35.65
CA LYS A 57 21.00 -51.71 -36.05
C LYS A 57 20.86 -51.69 -37.58
N GLN A 58 21.79 -52.32 -38.22
CA GLN A 58 21.85 -52.56 -39.67
C GLN A 58 20.99 -53.80 -39.95
N ASP A 59 19.89 -53.65 -40.67
CA ASP A 59 19.26 -54.70 -41.45
C ASP A 59 18.35 -54.08 -42.52
N ASP A 60 18.38 -54.68 -43.67
CA ASP A 60 18.05 -54.37 -45.03
C ASP A 60 16.65 -53.80 -45.39
N PRO A 61 16.45 -53.36 -46.64
CA PRO A 61 15.50 -52.33 -47.02
C PRO A 61 14.16 -52.87 -47.48
N GLU A 62 13.08 -52.31 -46.93
CA GLU A 62 11.77 -52.32 -47.57
C GLU A 62 11.23 -50.88 -47.65
N PRO A 63 10.73 -50.40 -48.79
CA PRO A 63 10.35 -49.04 -48.99
C PRO A 63 8.96 -48.76 -48.35
N ALA A 64 8.95 -48.38 -47.13
CA ALA A 64 7.72 -47.83 -46.42
C ALA A 64 7.78 -46.35 -46.39
N ALA A 65 6.67 -45.75 -46.75
CA ALA A 65 6.35 -44.31 -46.83
C ALA A 65 6.97 -43.42 -45.70
N ALA A 66 7.54 -42.30 -46.09
CA ALA A 66 8.29 -41.36 -45.30
C ALA A 66 7.56 -40.89 -44.01
N PRO A 67 8.12 -41.15 -42.81
CA PRO A 67 7.65 -40.54 -41.56
C PRO A 67 8.29 -39.18 -41.28
N GLY A 68 8.90 -38.53 -42.29
CA GLY A 68 9.65 -37.30 -42.11
C GLY A 68 8.80 -36.08 -41.75
N ASN A 69 7.53 -36.01 -42.13
CA ASN A 69 6.68 -34.84 -41.89
C ASN A 69 6.06 -34.86 -40.50
N GLN A 70 5.69 -35.99 -39.94
CA GLN A 70 5.04 -36.05 -38.61
C GLN A 70 5.99 -35.72 -37.46
N VAL A 71 7.27 -36.06 -37.60
CA VAL A 71 8.29 -35.70 -36.59
C VAL A 71 8.56 -34.19 -36.58
N ASN A 72 8.56 -33.56 -37.76
CA ASN A 72 8.71 -32.11 -37.87
C ASN A 72 7.49 -31.34 -37.31
N GLU A 73 6.26 -31.80 -37.58
CA GLU A 73 5.04 -31.19 -37.05
C GLU A 73 4.96 -31.31 -35.50
N ALA A 74 5.31 -32.46 -34.95
CA ALA A 74 5.37 -32.65 -33.51
C ALA A 74 6.45 -31.76 -32.82
N GLN A 75 7.60 -31.58 -33.47
CA GLN A 75 8.66 -30.71 -33.01
C GLN A 75 8.27 -29.24 -33.10
N LEU A 76 7.62 -28.82 -34.18
CA LEU A 76 7.06 -27.47 -34.31
C LEU A 76 6.02 -27.19 -33.23
N ALA A 77 5.07 -28.07 -33.01
CA ALA A 77 4.06 -27.94 -31.95
C ALA A 77 4.69 -27.87 -30.55
N MET A 78 5.76 -28.62 -30.29
CA MET A 78 6.52 -28.50 -29.03
C MET A 78 7.22 -27.15 -28.88
N LEU A 79 7.81 -26.62 -29.94
CA LEU A 79 8.47 -25.30 -29.94
C LEU A 79 7.47 -24.20 -29.76
N GLU A 80 6.32 -24.24 -30.45
CA GLU A 80 5.22 -23.29 -30.27
C GLU A 80 4.66 -23.29 -28.82
N ALA A 81 4.44 -24.49 -28.27
CA ALA A 81 4.01 -24.62 -26.87
C ALA A 81 5.06 -24.14 -25.88
N ARG A 82 6.34 -24.21 -26.22
CA ARG A 82 7.43 -23.70 -25.39
C ARG A 82 7.52 -22.16 -25.49
N LEU A 83 7.36 -21.61 -26.69
CA LEU A 83 7.32 -20.18 -26.94
C LEU A 83 6.13 -19.52 -26.19
N ALA A 84 4.93 -20.09 -26.36
CA ALA A 84 3.74 -19.62 -25.66
C ALA A 84 3.91 -19.64 -24.12
N ARG A 85 4.59 -20.63 -23.55
CA ARG A 85 4.91 -20.67 -22.11
C ARG A 85 5.87 -19.57 -21.70
N VAL A 86 6.90 -19.28 -22.49
CA VAL A 86 7.87 -18.22 -22.23
C VAL A 86 7.18 -16.85 -22.33
N GLU A 87 6.40 -16.62 -23.38
CA GLU A 87 5.62 -15.39 -23.54
C GLU A 87 4.68 -15.15 -22.36
N ASN A 88 3.91 -16.15 -21.94
CA ASN A 88 3.04 -16.07 -20.77
C ASN A 88 3.81 -15.86 -19.46
N ALA A 89 5.02 -16.39 -19.33
CA ALA A 89 5.87 -16.15 -18.17
C ALA A 89 6.39 -14.72 -18.17
N THR A 90 6.83 -14.20 -19.30
CA THR A 90 7.31 -12.83 -19.47
C THR A 90 6.19 -11.82 -19.15
N GLN A 91 5.00 -12.01 -19.72
CA GLN A 91 3.84 -11.15 -19.45
C GLN A 91 3.46 -11.14 -17.96
N ARG A 92 3.54 -12.27 -17.28
CA ARG A 92 3.30 -12.33 -15.82
C ARG A 92 4.35 -11.58 -15.02
N VAL A 93 5.62 -11.66 -15.39
CA VAL A 93 6.71 -10.94 -14.75
C VAL A 93 6.57 -9.43 -14.98
N GLU A 94 6.33 -9.01 -16.22
CA GLU A 94 6.09 -7.60 -16.57
C GLU A 94 4.87 -7.04 -15.83
N GLY A 95 3.77 -7.78 -15.79
CA GLY A 95 2.58 -7.38 -15.02
C GLY A 95 2.85 -7.29 -13.51
N SER A 96 3.68 -8.15 -12.93
CA SER A 96 4.04 -8.09 -11.52
C SER A 96 4.97 -6.91 -11.20
N ALA A 97 5.94 -6.64 -12.07
CA ALA A 97 6.83 -5.48 -11.95
C ALA A 97 6.04 -4.17 -12.07
N GLY A 98 5.13 -4.10 -13.05
CA GLY A 98 4.27 -2.94 -13.22
C GLY A 98 3.35 -2.65 -12.03
N ARG A 99 2.86 -3.69 -11.33
CA ARG A 99 2.10 -3.50 -10.07
C ARG A 99 2.95 -2.97 -8.94
N ALA A 100 4.14 -3.54 -8.76
CA ALA A 100 5.06 -3.10 -7.72
C ALA A 100 5.42 -1.63 -7.91
N ASP A 101 5.68 -1.21 -9.14
CA ASP A 101 5.97 0.18 -9.48
C ASP A 101 4.76 1.10 -9.19
N ALA A 102 3.55 0.70 -9.60
CA ALA A 102 2.34 1.45 -9.29
C ALA A 102 2.11 1.65 -7.80
N LEU A 103 2.30 0.58 -6.99
CA LEU A 103 2.20 0.65 -5.54
C LEU A 103 3.26 1.57 -4.93
N LEU A 104 4.50 1.52 -5.41
CA LEU A 104 5.57 2.41 -4.93
C LEU A 104 5.24 3.87 -5.19
N VAL A 105 4.72 4.21 -6.39
CA VAL A 105 4.29 5.57 -6.73
C VAL A 105 3.13 6.02 -5.83
N ALA A 106 2.11 5.17 -5.65
CA ALA A 106 0.96 5.47 -4.81
C ALA A 106 1.36 5.71 -3.34
N PHE A 107 2.15 4.81 -2.75
CA PHE A 107 2.64 4.97 -1.38
C PHE A 107 3.60 6.15 -1.20
N ALA A 108 4.44 6.44 -2.18
CA ALA A 108 5.31 7.62 -2.14
C ALA A 108 4.49 8.91 -2.15
N ALA A 109 3.43 8.97 -2.98
CA ALA A 109 2.53 10.09 -3.03
C ALA A 109 1.77 10.27 -1.70
N ARG A 110 1.21 9.19 -1.13
CA ARG A 110 0.59 9.24 0.19
C ARG A 110 1.54 9.77 1.24
N ARG A 111 2.74 9.22 1.29
CA ARG A 111 3.75 9.65 2.27
C ARG A 111 4.14 11.12 2.12
N ALA A 112 4.20 11.66 0.90
CA ALA A 112 4.46 13.08 0.67
C ALA A 112 3.31 13.94 1.19
N ILE A 113 2.07 13.60 0.86
CA ILE A 113 0.85 14.30 1.29
C ILE A 113 0.72 14.27 2.83
N ASP A 114 0.89 13.11 3.47
CA ASP A 114 0.76 12.96 4.92
C ASP A 114 1.80 13.79 5.68
N ARG A 115 2.97 14.02 5.07
CA ARG A 115 4.02 14.91 5.60
C ARG A 115 3.78 16.39 5.31
N GLY A 116 2.77 16.71 4.53
CA GLY A 116 2.51 18.08 4.10
C GLY A 116 3.56 18.60 3.11
N VAL A 117 4.18 17.72 2.31
CA VAL A 117 5.22 18.06 1.31
C VAL A 117 4.61 17.95 -0.08
N ALA A 118 4.98 18.90 -0.96
CA ALA A 118 4.58 18.85 -2.38
C ALA A 118 5.12 17.58 -3.06
N LEU A 119 4.37 17.05 -4.03
CA LEU A 119 4.71 15.82 -4.75
C LEU A 119 5.99 15.94 -5.60
N GLY A 120 6.27 17.12 -6.14
CA GLY A 120 7.41 17.33 -7.03
C GLY A 120 7.39 16.38 -8.23
N TYR A 121 8.46 15.62 -8.45
CA TYR A 121 8.56 14.66 -9.56
C TYR A 121 7.51 13.53 -9.51
N LEU A 122 6.94 13.25 -8.34
CA LEU A 122 5.89 12.23 -8.21
C LEU A 122 4.61 12.62 -8.94
N GLU A 123 4.36 13.90 -9.24
CA GLU A 123 3.21 14.34 -10.02
C GLU A 123 3.22 13.71 -11.42
N THR A 124 4.36 13.79 -12.10
CA THR A 124 4.51 13.19 -13.44
C THR A 124 4.28 11.68 -13.39
N LEU A 125 4.87 10.99 -12.41
CA LEU A 125 4.71 9.54 -12.27
C LEU A 125 3.25 9.15 -11.96
N LEU A 126 2.54 9.93 -11.13
CA LEU A 126 1.12 9.72 -10.86
C LEU A 126 0.27 9.88 -12.11
N VAL A 127 0.52 10.95 -12.90
CA VAL A 127 -0.21 11.22 -14.13
C VAL A 127 0.03 10.11 -15.15
N GLU A 128 1.28 9.73 -15.36
CA GLU A 128 1.64 8.66 -16.31
C GLU A 128 1.00 7.33 -15.93
N ARG A 129 1.00 7.00 -14.64
CA ARG A 129 0.58 5.69 -14.16
C ARG A 129 -0.93 5.55 -13.99
N PHE A 130 -1.58 6.59 -13.48
CA PHE A 130 -3.00 6.55 -13.09
C PHE A 130 -3.89 7.51 -13.84
N GLY A 131 -3.31 8.47 -14.58
CA GLY A 131 -4.07 9.54 -15.23
C GLY A 131 -5.12 9.04 -16.22
N ALA A 132 -4.83 7.99 -16.98
CA ALA A 132 -5.76 7.42 -17.95
C ALA A 132 -6.96 6.73 -17.29
N GLY A 133 -6.74 5.97 -16.19
CA GLY A 133 -7.78 5.22 -15.49
C GLY A 133 -8.50 6.02 -14.41
N HIS A 134 -7.79 6.91 -13.72
CA HIS A 134 -8.26 7.62 -12.53
C HIS A 134 -7.98 9.14 -12.60
N PRO A 135 -8.39 9.84 -13.68
CA PRO A 135 -8.00 11.24 -13.92
C PRO A 135 -8.48 12.19 -12.82
N ARG A 136 -9.66 11.94 -12.24
CA ARG A 136 -10.21 12.77 -11.16
C ARG A 136 -9.43 12.61 -9.85
N ALA A 137 -9.08 11.38 -9.49
CA ALA A 137 -8.28 11.12 -8.30
C ALA A 137 -6.90 11.76 -8.42
N VAL A 138 -6.21 11.56 -9.56
CA VAL A 138 -4.90 12.17 -9.83
C VAL A 138 -4.98 13.69 -9.76
N ALA A 139 -5.96 14.32 -10.42
CA ALA A 139 -6.14 15.76 -10.37
C ALA A 139 -6.38 16.29 -8.95
N THR A 140 -7.15 15.55 -8.13
CA THR A 140 -7.42 15.91 -6.72
C THR A 140 -6.14 15.83 -5.88
N ILE A 141 -5.34 14.77 -6.05
CA ILE A 141 -4.06 14.58 -5.35
C ILE A 141 -3.07 15.70 -5.74
N VAL A 142 -2.90 15.95 -7.03
CA VAL A 142 -1.97 16.97 -7.54
C VAL A 142 -2.39 18.36 -7.05
N THR A 143 -3.66 18.74 -7.21
CA THR A 143 -4.16 20.04 -6.73
C THR A 143 -4.02 20.17 -5.21
N GLY A 144 -4.28 19.09 -4.47
CA GLY A 144 -4.14 19.06 -3.01
C GLY A 144 -2.69 19.20 -2.55
N SER A 145 -1.73 18.70 -3.34
CA SER A 145 -0.31 18.77 -3.01
C SER A 145 0.28 20.18 -3.06
N HIS A 146 -0.30 21.07 -3.82
CA HIS A 146 0.17 22.46 -3.89
C HIS A 146 -0.16 23.27 -2.63
N THR A 147 -1.19 22.88 -1.90
CA THR A 147 -1.56 23.45 -0.60
C THR A 147 -1.87 22.33 0.37
N PRO A 148 -0.84 21.58 0.79
CA PRO A 148 -1.02 20.39 1.59
C PRO A 148 -1.61 20.77 2.96
N VAL A 149 -2.54 19.93 3.43
CA VAL A 149 -3.13 20.04 4.76
C VAL A 149 -2.78 18.77 5.52
N SER A 150 -2.06 18.90 6.64
CA SER A 150 -1.73 17.77 7.49
C SER A 150 -2.79 17.54 8.56
N LEU A 151 -2.92 16.29 9.03
CA LEU A 151 -3.79 15.98 10.15
C LEU A 151 -3.39 16.75 11.41
N ALA A 152 -2.09 16.90 11.68
CA ALA A 152 -1.58 17.64 12.84
C ALA A 152 -1.99 19.12 12.80
N GLU A 153 -1.99 19.73 11.62
CA GLU A 153 -2.47 21.11 11.44
C GLU A 153 -3.97 21.21 11.75
N LEU A 154 -4.78 20.27 11.20
CA LEU A 154 -6.23 20.23 11.44
C LEU A 154 -6.56 20.09 12.94
N VAL A 155 -5.86 19.19 13.63
CA VAL A 155 -6.03 19.00 15.09
C VAL A 155 -5.67 20.26 15.85
N SER A 156 -4.52 20.87 15.57
CA SER A 156 -4.05 22.09 16.24
C SER A 156 -4.98 23.29 16.00
N GLU A 157 -5.50 23.45 14.78
CA GLU A 157 -6.47 24.51 14.48
C GLU A 157 -7.81 24.24 15.15
N TYR A 158 -8.26 23.00 15.19
CA TYR A 158 -9.49 22.59 15.85
C TYR A 158 -9.45 22.90 17.34
N ASP A 159 -8.34 22.60 18.00
CA ASP A 159 -8.16 22.87 19.42
C ASP A 159 -8.23 24.39 19.73
N ARG A 160 -7.62 25.23 18.89
CA ARG A 160 -7.72 26.70 19.02
C ARG A 160 -9.14 27.23 18.84
N LEU A 161 -9.95 26.57 17.98
CA LEU A 161 -11.35 26.91 17.77
C LEU A 161 -12.26 26.41 18.92
N GLY A 162 -11.75 25.61 19.83
CA GLY A 162 -12.53 24.95 20.88
C GLY A 162 -13.44 25.88 21.69
N PRO A 163 -12.98 27.05 22.20
CA PRO A 163 -13.81 28.00 22.89
C PRO A 163 -14.99 28.50 22.01
N ASP A 164 -14.70 28.87 20.78
CA ASP A 164 -15.68 29.39 19.83
C ASP A 164 -16.71 28.37 19.40
N LEU A 165 -16.28 27.11 19.21
CA LEU A 165 -17.15 26.00 18.80
C LEU A 165 -18.14 25.59 19.89
N ARG A 166 -17.74 25.70 21.15
CA ARG A 166 -18.57 25.39 22.33
C ARG A 166 -19.45 26.55 22.76
N ALA A 167 -19.03 27.77 22.47
CA ALA A 167 -19.83 28.95 22.72
C ALA A 167 -21.08 28.96 21.84
N GLY A 168 -22.17 29.48 22.34
CA GLY A 168 -23.37 29.76 21.56
C GLY A 168 -23.07 30.70 20.40
N GLY A 169 -23.88 30.62 19.33
CA GLY A 169 -23.79 31.55 18.21
C GLY A 169 -23.95 33.02 18.65
N PRO A 170 -23.60 33.97 17.75
CA PRO A 170 -23.67 35.41 18.07
C PRO A 170 -25.06 35.89 18.49
N ASP A 171 -26.11 35.10 18.23
CA ASP A 171 -27.51 35.43 18.57
C ASP A 171 -28.01 34.78 19.88
N GLU A 172 -27.18 34.03 20.60
CA GLU A 172 -27.58 33.55 21.91
C GLU A 172 -27.49 34.67 22.94
N GLY A 173 -28.65 35.29 23.22
CA GLY A 173 -28.75 36.28 24.24
C GLY A 173 -28.27 35.80 25.61
N PHE A 174 -27.77 36.71 26.43
CA PHE A 174 -27.24 36.51 27.78
C PHE A 174 -28.05 35.53 28.67
N TRP A 175 -29.36 35.47 28.50
CA TRP A 175 -30.27 34.57 29.24
C TRP A 175 -30.17 33.10 28.82
N THR A 176 -29.78 32.80 27.57
CA THR A 176 -29.60 31.42 27.09
C THR A 176 -28.32 30.84 27.65
N GLY A 177 -27.28 31.64 27.81
CA GLY A 177 -26.03 31.28 28.49
C GLY A 177 -26.26 30.88 29.95
N ILE A 178 -27.01 31.69 30.71
CA ILE A 178 -27.34 31.42 32.12
C ILE A 178 -28.19 30.15 32.28
N LYS A 179 -29.18 29.93 31.42
CA LYS A 179 -29.98 28.68 31.43
C LYS A 179 -29.14 27.44 31.13
N ARG A 180 -28.10 27.57 30.32
CA ARG A 180 -27.16 26.46 30.02
C ARG A 180 -26.32 26.11 31.24
N GLU A 181 -25.81 27.10 31.96
CA GLU A 181 -25.02 26.96 33.19
C GLU A 181 -25.82 26.28 34.32
N LEU A 182 -27.03 26.71 34.53
CA LEU A 182 -27.95 26.13 35.54
C LEU A 182 -28.44 24.73 35.18
N GLY A 183 -28.61 24.43 33.88
CA GLY A 183 -29.00 23.11 33.38
C GLY A 183 -27.93 22.03 33.52
N GLN A 184 -26.68 22.38 33.81
CA GLN A 184 -25.60 21.43 34.03
C GLN A 184 -25.60 20.75 35.40
N LEU A 185 -26.33 21.34 36.38
CA LEU A 185 -26.38 20.82 37.74
C LEU A 185 -27.29 19.59 37.93
N ILE A 186 -28.15 19.28 36.96
CA ILE A 186 -29.06 18.12 37.03
C ILE A 186 -28.89 17.27 35.76
N SER A 187 -27.97 16.31 35.77
CA SER A 187 -27.75 15.41 34.67
C SER A 187 -27.99 13.96 35.10
N ILE A 188 -29.19 13.45 34.86
CA ILE A 188 -29.48 12.01 34.90
C ILE A 188 -28.94 11.40 33.58
N ARG A 189 -27.83 10.66 33.67
CA ARG A 189 -27.22 9.97 32.51
C ARG A 189 -28.03 8.76 32.14
N HIS A 190 -28.63 8.79 30.94
CA HIS A 190 -29.00 7.57 30.23
C HIS A 190 -27.78 7.12 29.42
N ALA A 191 -27.21 5.97 29.78
CA ALA A 191 -25.93 5.49 29.25
C ALA A 191 -25.94 5.03 27.77
N SER A 192 -27.10 5.06 27.08
CA SER A 192 -27.27 4.43 25.76
C SER A 192 -27.35 5.37 24.55
N LYS A 193 -27.33 6.70 24.74
CA LYS A 193 -27.36 7.67 23.62
C LYS A 193 -26.21 8.66 23.73
N PRO A 194 -25.49 8.95 22.61
CA PRO A 194 -24.45 9.97 22.62
C PRO A 194 -24.99 11.30 23.11
N SER A 195 -24.31 11.93 24.06
CA SER A 195 -24.72 13.22 24.60
C SER A 195 -24.77 14.28 23.49
N VAL A 196 -25.85 15.03 23.41
CA VAL A 196 -26.03 16.17 22.49
C VAL A 196 -25.41 17.48 23.03
N LYS A 197 -24.83 17.45 24.23
CA LYS A 197 -24.18 18.66 24.83
C LYS A 197 -23.01 19.08 23.95
N PRO A 198 -22.82 20.42 23.73
CA PRO A 198 -21.72 20.95 22.91
C PRO A 198 -20.34 20.44 23.33
N GLU A 199 -20.07 20.37 24.63
CA GLU A 199 -18.82 19.83 25.19
C GLU A 199 -18.58 18.38 24.76
N ALA A 200 -19.57 17.51 24.89
CA ALA A 200 -19.44 16.12 24.56
C ALA A 200 -19.27 15.91 23.03
N ARG A 201 -19.88 16.77 22.20
CA ARG A 201 -19.67 16.73 20.73
C ARG A 201 -18.27 17.19 20.37
N TYR A 202 -17.79 18.27 20.98
CA TYR A 202 -16.43 18.78 20.77
C TYR A 202 -15.39 17.71 21.12
N ASN A 203 -15.53 17.05 22.28
CA ASN A 203 -14.61 16.01 22.70
C ASN A 203 -14.66 14.79 21.74
N ARG A 204 -15.86 14.39 21.27
CA ARG A 204 -15.96 13.36 20.25
C ARG A 204 -15.25 13.74 18.94
N SER A 205 -15.39 14.98 18.51
CA SER A 205 -14.70 15.46 17.32
C SER A 205 -13.17 15.41 17.49
N LEU A 206 -12.64 15.77 18.66
CA LEU A 206 -11.22 15.62 18.97
C LEU A 206 -10.77 14.16 18.95
N ASP A 207 -11.56 13.26 19.54
CA ASP A 207 -11.28 11.82 19.53
C ASP A 207 -11.27 11.26 18.09
N LEU A 208 -12.22 11.71 17.24
CA LEU A 208 -12.29 11.33 15.83
C LEU A 208 -11.07 11.87 15.05
N LEU A 209 -10.69 13.13 15.27
CA LEU A 209 -9.48 13.72 14.70
C LEU A 209 -8.22 12.97 15.13
N GLY A 210 -8.13 12.60 16.41
CA GLY A 210 -7.01 11.81 16.93
C GLY A 210 -6.87 10.43 16.27
N ARG A 211 -7.97 9.87 15.76
CA ARG A 211 -7.98 8.61 14.98
C ARG A 211 -7.84 8.82 13.47
N GLY A 212 -7.75 10.06 13.00
CA GLY A 212 -7.71 10.39 11.56
C GLY A 212 -9.07 10.34 10.85
N GLU A 213 -10.17 10.16 11.59
CA GLU A 213 -11.55 10.12 11.07
C GLU A 213 -12.09 11.55 10.85
N VAL A 214 -11.43 12.29 9.94
CA VAL A 214 -11.68 13.72 9.73
C VAL A 214 -13.07 13.99 9.17
N ASP A 215 -13.63 13.13 8.36
CA ASP A 215 -14.98 13.25 7.81
C ASP A 215 -16.06 13.13 8.90
N ALA A 216 -15.91 12.20 9.82
CA ALA A 216 -16.79 12.04 10.99
C ALA A 216 -16.64 13.22 11.95
N ALA A 217 -15.41 13.69 12.21
CA ALA A 217 -15.14 14.88 13.02
C ALA A 217 -15.78 16.13 12.42
N LEU A 218 -15.70 16.32 11.11
CA LEU A 218 -16.35 17.41 10.40
C LEU A 218 -17.88 17.35 10.58
N ALA A 219 -18.47 16.17 10.46
CA ALA A 219 -19.91 15.99 10.64
C ALA A 219 -20.38 16.34 12.06
N GLU A 220 -19.63 15.97 13.10
CA GLU A 220 -19.92 16.37 14.48
C GLU A 220 -19.70 17.87 14.71
N THR A 221 -18.65 18.45 14.12
CA THR A 221 -18.34 19.89 14.20
C THR A 221 -19.44 20.74 13.62
N MET A 222 -20.02 20.36 12.47
CA MET A 222 -21.12 21.10 11.84
C MET A 222 -22.43 21.09 12.66
N ARG A 223 -22.50 20.30 13.72
CA ARG A 223 -23.63 20.25 14.66
C ARG A 223 -23.35 21.02 15.95
N LEU A 224 -22.19 21.65 16.08
CA LEU A 224 -21.86 22.50 17.22
C LEU A 224 -22.53 23.87 17.08
N PRO A 225 -22.87 24.53 18.18
CA PRO A 225 -23.50 25.86 18.14
C PRO A 225 -22.61 26.93 17.51
N GLY A 226 -21.28 26.80 17.64
CA GLY A 226 -20.28 27.68 17.01
C GLY A 226 -19.83 27.24 15.61
N ALA A 227 -20.52 26.34 14.95
CA ALA A 227 -20.13 25.77 13.64
C ALA A 227 -19.87 26.83 12.56
N SER A 228 -20.58 27.96 12.59
CA SER A 228 -20.39 29.07 11.64
C SER A 228 -18.97 29.65 11.69
N ARG A 229 -18.29 29.58 12.83
CA ARG A 229 -16.90 30.03 12.99
C ARG A 229 -15.86 29.05 12.49
N ALA A 230 -16.25 27.79 12.27
CA ALA A 230 -15.39 26.75 11.77
C ALA A 230 -15.22 26.76 10.23
N GLY A 231 -15.79 27.73 9.50
CA GLY A 231 -15.79 27.77 8.04
C GLY A 231 -14.42 27.52 7.40
N PRO A 232 -13.36 28.26 7.74
CA PRO A 232 -12.02 28.06 7.22
C PRO A 232 -11.46 26.65 7.53
N TRP A 233 -11.60 26.19 8.75
CA TRP A 233 -11.20 24.84 9.17
C TRP A 233 -11.97 23.76 8.41
N ALA A 234 -13.29 23.90 8.29
CA ALA A 234 -14.13 22.96 7.55
C ALA A 234 -13.73 22.85 6.08
N THR A 235 -13.28 23.94 5.46
CA THR A 235 -12.76 23.92 4.09
C THR A 235 -11.48 23.11 3.98
N LYS A 236 -10.54 23.30 4.92
CA LYS A 236 -9.31 22.49 5.00
C LYS A 236 -9.63 21.02 5.26
N ALA A 237 -10.53 20.72 6.20
CA ALA A 237 -10.94 19.36 6.52
C ALA A 237 -11.56 18.65 5.30
N ARG A 238 -12.43 19.31 4.53
CA ARG A 238 -12.99 18.75 3.29
C ARG A 238 -11.91 18.48 2.25
N ARG A 239 -10.93 19.37 2.09
CA ARG A 239 -9.80 19.17 1.18
C ARG A 239 -8.99 17.96 1.60
N TYR A 240 -8.65 17.86 2.88
CA TYR A 240 -7.94 16.71 3.43
C TYR A 240 -8.68 15.40 3.11
N VAL A 241 -9.97 15.31 3.43
CA VAL A 241 -10.79 14.12 3.16
C VAL A 241 -10.84 13.80 1.66
N ALA A 242 -10.97 14.79 0.79
CA ALA A 242 -10.98 14.59 -0.65
C ALA A 242 -9.66 14.00 -1.16
N VAL A 243 -8.52 14.51 -0.69
CA VAL A 243 -7.19 14.03 -1.06
C VAL A 243 -6.95 12.60 -0.54
N GLN A 244 -7.33 12.32 0.72
CA GLN A 244 -7.17 10.97 1.28
C GLN A 244 -8.01 9.93 0.51
N ARG A 245 -9.26 10.24 0.16
CA ARG A 245 -10.09 9.36 -0.66
C ARG A 245 -9.52 9.14 -2.07
N ALA A 246 -8.96 10.17 -2.67
CA ALA A 246 -8.30 10.05 -3.96
C ALA A 246 -7.03 9.17 -3.88
N LEU A 247 -6.27 9.26 -2.80
CA LEU A 247 -5.13 8.37 -2.54
C LEU A 247 -5.58 6.92 -2.34
N ASP A 248 -6.67 6.69 -1.58
CA ASP A 248 -7.24 5.35 -1.38
C ASP A 248 -7.70 4.73 -2.72
N GLU A 249 -8.28 5.55 -3.62
CA GLU A 249 -8.69 5.11 -4.97
C GLU A 249 -7.47 4.68 -5.79
N VAL A 250 -6.40 5.47 -5.81
CA VAL A 250 -5.18 5.18 -6.57
C VAL A 250 -4.46 3.95 -6.00
N GLU A 251 -4.36 3.79 -4.69
CA GLU A 251 -3.79 2.60 -4.05
C GLU A 251 -4.61 1.34 -4.36
N SER A 252 -5.94 1.44 -4.28
CA SER A 252 -6.84 0.34 -4.64
C SER A 252 -6.67 -0.05 -6.11
N ALA A 253 -6.56 0.93 -7.01
CA ALA A 253 -6.29 0.71 -8.42
C ALA A 253 -4.94 -0.01 -8.65
N ALA A 254 -3.89 0.40 -7.92
CA ALA A 254 -2.59 -0.25 -7.99
C ALA A 254 -2.64 -1.72 -7.54
N LEU A 255 -3.41 -2.02 -6.49
CA LEU A 255 -3.60 -3.39 -5.99
C LEU A 255 -4.41 -4.26 -6.98
N LEU A 256 -5.44 -3.69 -7.60
CA LEU A 256 -6.37 -4.42 -8.48
C LEU A 256 -5.87 -4.55 -9.92
N SER A 257 -4.93 -3.72 -10.37
CA SER A 257 -4.40 -3.71 -11.75
C SER A 257 -3.76 -5.04 -12.17
N GLY A 258 -3.62 -5.99 -11.28
CA GLY A 258 -3.08 -7.33 -11.56
C GLY A 258 -4.11 -8.44 -11.73
N ASN A 259 -5.38 -8.17 -11.47
CA ASN A 259 -6.44 -9.17 -11.60
C ASN A 259 -7.26 -9.03 -12.89
N ALA A 260 -6.88 -8.11 -13.81
CA ALA A 260 -7.46 -8.07 -15.13
C ALA A 260 -7.02 -9.34 -15.88
N ILE A 261 -7.81 -10.41 -15.81
CA ILE A 261 -7.75 -11.55 -16.72
C ILE A 261 -7.96 -10.98 -18.12
N PRO A 262 -7.02 -11.11 -19.05
CA PRO A 262 -7.25 -10.70 -20.44
C PRO A 262 -8.46 -11.50 -20.95
N ARG A 263 -9.48 -10.75 -21.39
CA ARG A 263 -10.65 -11.32 -22.09
C ARG A 263 -10.28 -11.66 -23.51
#